data_f43b28fb2e203cd691e725b30503fef5
#
_entry.id   f43b28fb2e203cd691e725b30503fef5
#
_cell.length_a   1.000
_cell.length_b   1.000
_cell.length_c   1.000
_cell.angle_alpha   90.00
_cell.angle_beta   90.00
_cell.angle_gamma   90.00
#
_symmetry.space_group_name_H-M   'P 1'
#
loop_
_entity.id
_entity.type
_entity.pdbx_description
1 polymer ?
#
loop_
_entity_poly.entity_id
_entity_poly.type
_entity_poly.pdbx_seq_one_letter_code
_entity_poly.pdbx_strand_id
1 'polypeptide(L)'
;MNNSVDVVVIGAGQAGLSAAYHLRRAGYEPGTGFVVLDHAPAPGGAWQFRWPSLTYGKVHGMYDLPGMRLTSDEADAERPSSEVIPAYFARYERAFDLRVVRPVHVAAVREGDDGRLRVETSAGTWSARALINATGTWDRPFWPRYPGQDTFRGRQLHTAQYPGPGAFAGRRVIVVGGGASGVQHLLEIAEVAAETTWVTRRPPVFRDGPFGEEQGREAVALVEERVRRGLPPRSVVSVTGLPMTEAMRRAKEKGVLDRLPMFERITPDGAAWADGRQVAADTILWATGFRAAIDHLAPLRLRQPGGGIAVEGTRAVRDQRVHLVGYGPSASTVGANRAGRAAVRDIQALLNGASTSGHIPVPGPATAPGPATTPGSVPAPAPEATGRGPALASSP
;
A
#
# COMPACT_ATOMS: atom_id res chain seq x y z
N MET A 1 -31.30 -13.52 1.12
CA MET A 1 -30.78 -14.70 1.85
C MET A 1 -29.66 -14.22 2.74
N ASN A 2 -29.71 -14.56 4.02
CA ASN A 2 -28.64 -14.19 4.95
C ASN A 2 -27.54 -15.26 4.84
N ASN A 3 -26.45 -14.95 4.16
CA ASN A 3 -25.32 -15.88 3.99
C ASN A 3 -24.47 -15.83 5.26
N SER A 4 -24.36 -16.96 5.97
CA SER A 4 -23.56 -17.08 7.20
C SER A 4 -22.38 -18.02 6.99
N VAL A 5 -21.18 -17.53 7.32
CA VAL A 5 -19.90 -18.29 7.23
C VAL A 5 -19.06 -18.03 8.48
N ASP A 6 -18.04 -18.84 8.73
CA ASP A 6 -17.08 -18.53 9.80
C ASP A 6 -16.18 -17.37 9.42
N VAL A 7 -15.66 -17.34 8.17
CA VAL A 7 -14.70 -16.34 7.72
C VAL A 7 -15.09 -15.72 6.40
N VAL A 8 -15.09 -14.39 6.32
CA VAL A 8 -15.14 -13.66 5.04
C VAL A 8 -13.74 -13.17 4.71
N VAL A 9 -13.28 -13.45 3.49
CA VAL A 9 -12.05 -12.87 2.90
C VAL A 9 -12.48 -11.82 1.87
N ILE A 10 -12.00 -10.57 2.00
CA ILE A 10 -12.28 -9.48 1.06
C ILE A 10 -11.04 -9.25 0.20
N GLY A 11 -11.16 -9.51 -1.11
CA GLY A 11 -10.11 -9.40 -2.11
C GLY A 11 -9.47 -10.75 -2.44
N ALA A 12 -9.32 -11.04 -3.75
CA ALA A 12 -8.70 -12.26 -4.27
C ALA A 12 -7.40 -11.96 -5.06
N GLY A 13 -6.59 -11.03 -4.55
CA GLY A 13 -5.19 -10.86 -4.95
C GLY A 13 -4.27 -11.84 -4.21
N GLN A 14 -2.95 -11.67 -4.32
CA GLN A 14 -1.93 -12.50 -3.69
C GLN A 14 -2.25 -12.83 -2.21
N ALA A 15 -2.62 -11.81 -1.44
CA ALA A 15 -2.85 -11.96 -0.01
C ALA A 15 -4.13 -12.75 0.31
N GLY A 16 -5.23 -12.46 -0.41
CA GLY A 16 -6.50 -13.14 -0.23
C GLY A 16 -6.47 -14.59 -0.68
N LEU A 17 -5.85 -14.86 -1.84
CA LEU A 17 -5.69 -16.24 -2.33
C LEU A 17 -4.82 -17.08 -1.39
N SER A 18 -3.73 -16.50 -0.85
CA SER A 18 -2.92 -17.18 0.16
C SER A 18 -3.73 -17.49 1.43
N ALA A 19 -4.54 -16.55 1.92
CA ALA A 19 -5.39 -16.78 3.09
C ALA A 19 -6.46 -17.85 2.80
N ALA A 20 -7.11 -17.79 1.65
CA ALA A 20 -8.11 -18.77 1.22
C ALA A 20 -7.55 -20.18 1.12
N TYR A 21 -6.34 -20.34 0.57
CA TYR A 21 -5.61 -21.61 0.55
C TYR A 21 -5.41 -22.15 1.96
N HIS A 22 -4.96 -21.33 2.90
CA HIS A 22 -4.73 -21.77 4.27
C HIS A 22 -6.04 -22.09 5.01
N LEU A 23 -7.13 -21.35 4.74
CA LEU A 23 -8.47 -21.69 5.25
C LEU A 23 -8.91 -23.08 4.74
N ARG A 24 -8.76 -23.34 3.44
CA ARG A 24 -9.07 -24.64 2.84
C ARG A 24 -8.25 -25.76 3.48
N ARG A 25 -6.94 -25.53 3.66
CA ARG A 25 -6.03 -26.48 4.33
C ARG A 25 -6.36 -26.70 5.80
N ALA A 26 -6.99 -25.73 6.45
CA ALA A 26 -7.44 -25.79 7.83
C ALA A 26 -8.81 -26.45 8.01
N GLY A 27 -9.42 -26.95 6.91
CA GLY A 27 -10.70 -27.68 6.94
C GLY A 27 -11.94 -26.80 6.79
N TYR A 28 -11.79 -25.49 6.50
CA TYR A 28 -12.93 -24.65 6.18
C TYR A 28 -13.38 -24.89 4.74
N GLU A 29 -14.68 -25.19 4.56
CA GLU A 29 -15.24 -25.43 3.23
C GLU A 29 -15.69 -24.12 2.56
N PRO A 30 -15.38 -23.90 1.25
CA PRO A 30 -15.85 -22.73 0.52
C PRO A 30 -17.38 -22.68 0.43
N GLY A 31 -17.95 -21.52 0.74
CA GLY A 31 -19.39 -21.25 0.72
C GLY A 31 -20.09 -21.51 2.05
N THR A 32 -19.54 -22.32 2.95
CA THR A 32 -20.10 -22.63 4.28
C THR A 32 -19.16 -22.24 5.42
N GLY A 33 -17.90 -22.66 5.38
CA GLY A 33 -16.88 -22.28 6.37
C GLY A 33 -16.26 -20.92 6.05
N PHE A 34 -16.01 -20.62 4.77
CA PHE A 34 -15.51 -19.31 4.36
C PHE A 34 -16.05 -18.89 2.97
N VAL A 35 -15.95 -17.62 2.68
CA VAL A 35 -16.18 -17.05 1.35
C VAL A 35 -15.08 -16.06 0.99
N VAL A 36 -14.68 -16.02 -0.27
CA VAL A 36 -13.80 -15.00 -0.83
C VAL A 36 -14.62 -14.08 -1.73
N LEU A 37 -14.66 -12.80 -1.42
CA LEU A 37 -15.39 -11.77 -2.17
C LEU A 37 -14.37 -10.87 -2.90
N ASP A 38 -14.53 -10.74 -4.21
CA ASP A 38 -13.63 -9.89 -5.00
C ASP A 38 -14.42 -8.98 -5.95
N HIS A 39 -14.08 -7.69 -5.99
CA HIS A 39 -14.76 -6.72 -6.85
C HIS A 39 -14.29 -6.77 -8.30
N ALA A 40 -13.12 -7.33 -8.55
CA ALA A 40 -12.57 -7.44 -9.89
C ALA A 40 -13.40 -8.36 -10.78
N PRO A 41 -13.47 -8.11 -12.09
CA PRO A 41 -14.27 -8.92 -13.01
C PRO A 41 -13.66 -10.31 -13.26
N ALA A 42 -12.36 -10.46 -13.03
CA ALA A 42 -11.59 -11.67 -13.33
C ALA A 42 -10.52 -11.94 -12.26
N PRO A 43 -9.91 -13.15 -12.22
CA PRO A 43 -8.74 -13.43 -11.40
C PRO A 43 -7.55 -12.52 -11.73
N GLY A 44 -6.67 -12.28 -10.74
CA GLY A 44 -5.43 -11.52 -10.95
C GLY A 44 -5.21 -10.37 -9.97
N GLY A 45 -6.23 -9.98 -9.21
CA GLY A 45 -6.13 -8.84 -8.29
C GLY A 45 -5.62 -7.58 -9.02
N ALA A 46 -4.70 -6.85 -8.45
CA ALA A 46 -4.14 -5.64 -9.06
C ALA A 46 -3.32 -5.89 -10.34
N TRP A 47 -2.92 -7.13 -10.62
CA TRP A 47 -2.08 -7.45 -11.78
C TRP A 47 -2.84 -7.32 -13.09
N GLN A 48 -4.11 -7.64 -13.14
CA GLN A 48 -4.94 -7.52 -14.34
C GLN A 48 -5.04 -6.07 -14.89
N PHE A 49 -4.75 -5.08 -14.06
CA PHE A 49 -4.81 -3.65 -14.39
C PHE A 49 -3.43 -3.02 -14.65
N ARG A 50 -2.35 -3.82 -14.68
CA ARG A 50 -1.01 -3.32 -14.98
C ARG A 50 -0.89 -3.01 -16.48
N TRP A 51 -0.05 -2.04 -16.78
CA TRP A 51 0.21 -1.61 -18.16
C TRP A 51 1.00 -2.67 -18.94
N PRO A 52 0.75 -2.79 -20.24
CA PRO A 52 1.32 -3.88 -21.05
C PRO A 52 2.85 -3.90 -21.13
N SER A 53 3.53 -2.74 -21.06
CA SER A 53 4.99 -2.66 -21.09
C SER A 53 5.67 -3.14 -19.80
N LEU A 54 4.89 -3.42 -18.73
CA LEU A 54 5.38 -4.15 -17.57
C LEU A 54 5.39 -5.64 -17.88
N THR A 55 6.43 -6.11 -18.54
CA THR A 55 6.62 -7.54 -18.80
C THR A 55 6.96 -8.31 -17.52
N TYR A 56 6.73 -9.63 -17.54
CA TYR A 56 6.98 -10.46 -16.36
C TYR A 56 8.44 -10.42 -15.91
N GLY A 57 9.39 -10.37 -16.84
CA GLY A 57 10.82 -10.21 -16.52
C GLY A 57 11.20 -8.91 -15.83
N LYS A 58 10.36 -7.87 -15.93
CA LYS A 58 10.54 -6.59 -15.21
C LYS A 58 9.90 -6.56 -13.83
N VAL A 59 9.15 -7.60 -13.46
CA VAL A 59 8.51 -7.70 -12.14
C VAL A 59 9.53 -8.18 -11.11
N HIS A 60 9.77 -7.36 -10.11
CA HIS A 60 10.68 -7.70 -9.02
C HIS A 60 9.93 -8.29 -7.83
N GLY A 61 10.42 -9.41 -7.30
CA GLY A 61 9.92 -9.99 -6.05
C GLY A 61 8.52 -10.61 -6.13
N MET A 62 8.15 -11.16 -7.28
CA MET A 62 6.98 -12.03 -7.38
C MET A 62 7.34 -13.39 -6.79
N TYR A 63 6.59 -13.79 -5.75
CA TYR A 63 6.73 -15.11 -5.12
C TYR A 63 5.50 -15.94 -5.40
N ASP A 64 5.71 -17.23 -5.61
CA ASP A 64 4.65 -18.20 -5.80
C ASP A 64 3.62 -18.19 -4.67
N LEU A 65 2.38 -18.44 -4.99
CA LEU A 65 1.35 -18.72 -4.00
C LEU A 65 1.62 -20.06 -3.29
N PRO A 66 1.22 -20.21 -2.03
CA PRO A 66 1.47 -21.45 -1.29
C PRO A 66 0.81 -22.65 -1.96
N GLY A 67 1.56 -23.73 -2.11
CA GLY A 67 1.07 -25.00 -2.67
C GLY A 67 1.11 -25.11 -4.20
N MET A 68 1.45 -24.04 -4.94
CA MET A 68 1.56 -24.11 -6.41
C MET A 68 2.62 -23.13 -6.92
N ARG A 69 3.50 -23.62 -7.78
CA ARG A 69 4.50 -22.79 -8.47
C ARG A 69 3.97 -22.28 -9.81
N LEU A 70 4.42 -21.10 -10.17
CA LEU A 70 4.38 -20.67 -11.56
C LEU A 70 5.45 -21.46 -12.33
N THR A 71 5.07 -22.13 -13.40
CA THR A 71 6.02 -22.96 -14.17
C THR A 71 6.90 -22.11 -15.07
N SER A 72 8.05 -22.64 -15.49
CA SER A 72 8.98 -21.95 -16.39
C SER A 72 8.33 -21.58 -17.73
N ASP A 73 7.46 -22.43 -18.24
CA ASP A 73 6.76 -22.21 -19.51
C ASP A 73 5.70 -21.10 -19.41
N GLU A 74 5.12 -20.90 -18.21
CA GLU A 74 4.19 -19.81 -17.93
C GLU A 74 4.91 -18.48 -17.65
N ALA A 75 6.11 -18.55 -17.08
CA ALA A 75 6.92 -17.41 -16.63
C ALA A 75 7.72 -16.75 -17.78
N ASP A 76 7.09 -16.56 -18.93
CA ASP A 76 7.70 -15.89 -20.08
C ASP A 76 8.03 -14.43 -19.73
N ALA A 77 9.33 -14.10 -19.75
CA ALA A 77 9.85 -12.80 -19.33
C ALA A 77 9.38 -11.64 -20.22
N GLU A 78 9.08 -11.90 -21.48
CA GLU A 78 8.68 -10.88 -22.46
C GLU A 78 7.16 -10.63 -22.47
N ARG A 79 6.37 -11.55 -21.93
CA ARG A 79 4.93 -11.38 -21.87
C ARG A 79 4.50 -10.36 -20.83
N PRO A 80 3.40 -9.60 -21.07
CA PRO A 80 2.83 -8.68 -20.10
C PRO A 80 2.53 -9.39 -18.77
N SER A 81 2.96 -8.80 -17.65
CA SER A 81 2.65 -9.31 -16.31
C SER A 81 1.14 -9.34 -16.03
N SER A 82 0.38 -8.47 -16.73
CA SER A 82 -1.09 -8.44 -16.71
C SER A 82 -1.76 -9.63 -17.41
N GLU A 83 -1.01 -10.47 -18.10
CA GLU A 83 -1.48 -11.73 -18.67
C GLU A 83 -0.97 -12.94 -17.86
N VAL A 84 0.33 -12.98 -17.60
CA VAL A 84 1.00 -14.10 -16.93
C VAL A 84 0.44 -14.32 -15.52
N ILE A 85 0.39 -13.28 -14.70
CA ILE A 85 0.01 -13.42 -13.28
C ILE A 85 -1.49 -13.68 -13.10
N PRO A 86 -2.42 -13.02 -13.82
CA PRO A 86 -3.83 -13.38 -13.79
C PRO A 86 -4.12 -14.82 -14.25
N ALA A 87 -3.44 -15.31 -15.28
CA ALA A 87 -3.59 -16.69 -15.72
C ALA A 87 -3.15 -17.70 -14.64
N TYR A 88 -2.03 -17.41 -13.96
CA TYR A 88 -1.57 -18.21 -12.82
C TYR A 88 -2.57 -18.17 -11.64
N PHE A 89 -3.12 -17.00 -11.29
CA PHE A 89 -4.12 -16.91 -10.23
C PHE A 89 -5.41 -17.63 -10.58
N ALA A 90 -5.86 -17.56 -11.84
CA ALA A 90 -7.03 -18.32 -12.31
C ALA A 90 -6.82 -19.84 -12.20
N ARG A 91 -5.62 -20.32 -12.53
CA ARG A 91 -5.24 -21.73 -12.37
C ARG A 91 -5.21 -22.12 -10.89
N TYR A 92 -4.69 -21.25 -10.05
CA TYR A 92 -4.62 -21.44 -8.60
C TYR A 92 -6.02 -21.58 -7.97
N GLU A 93 -6.93 -20.68 -8.29
CA GLU A 93 -8.31 -20.71 -7.80
C GLU A 93 -9.01 -22.01 -8.13
N ARG A 94 -8.84 -22.51 -9.37
CA ARG A 94 -9.41 -23.77 -9.81
C ARG A 94 -8.78 -24.98 -9.13
N ALA A 95 -7.46 -25.00 -9.02
CA ALA A 95 -6.74 -26.16 -8.46
C ALA A 95 -7.05 -26.38 -6.98
N PHE A 96 -7.35 -25.31 -6.23
CA PHE A 96 -7.69 -25.40 -4.81
C PHE A 96 -9.19 -25.22 -4.52
N ASP A 97 -10.04 -25.17 -5.55
CA ASP A 97 -11.50 -25.01 -5.44
C ASP A 97 -11.88 -23.84 -4.49
N LEU A 98 -11.27 -22.66 -4.70
CA LEU A 98 -11.44 -21.53 -3.77
C LEU A 98 -12.80 -20.81 -3.93
N ARG A 99 -13.55 -21.07 -5.01
CA ARG A 99 -14.90 -20.56 -5.30
C ARG A 99 -15.05 -19.06 -5.05
N VAL A 100 -14.12 -18.25 -5.57
CA VAL A 100 -14.15 -16.80 -5.41
C VAL A 100 -15.43 -16.22 -6.03
N VAL A 101 -16.17 -15.46 -5.24
CA VAL A 101 -17.40 -14.79 -5.69
C VAL A 101 -17.05 -13.42 -6.25
N ARG A 102 -17.27 -13.22 -7.55
CA ARG A 102 -16.98 -11.97 -8.26
C ARG A 102 -17.93 -11.74 -9.45
N PRO A 103 -18.16 -10.50 -9.88
CA PRO A 103 -17.72 -9.27 -9.21
C PRO A 103 -18.62 -8.94 -8.00
N VAL A 104 -18.02 -8.74 -6.83
CA VAL A 104 -18.76 -8.36 -5.60
C VAL A 104 -18.04 -7.22 -4.90
N HIS A 105 -18.68 -6.07 -4.85
CA HIS A 105 -18.18 -4.91 -4.13
C HIS A 105 -18.64 -4.93 -2.67
N VAL A 106 -17.69 -4.88 -1.73
CA VAL A 106 -17.97 -4.73 -0.29
C VAL A 106 -18.06 -3.25 0.04
N ALA A 107 -19.26 -2.80 0.42
CA ALA A 107 -19.54 -1.41 0.73
C ALA A 107 -19.19 -1.05 2.18
N ALA A 108 -19.54 -1.92 3.13
CA ALA A 108 -19.27 -1.69 4.55
C ALA A 108 -19.17 -3.00 5.33
N VAL A 109 -18.38 -2.96 6.41
CA VAL A 109 -18.37 -3.99 7.45
C VAL A 109 -18.81 -3.34 8.76
N ARG A 110 -19.79 -3.94 9.42
CA ARG A 110 -20.39 -3.44 10.65
C ARG A 110 -20.43 -4.51 11.73
N GLU A 111 -20.61 -4.10 12.96
CA GLU A 111 -21.03 -4.98 14.03
C GLU A 111 -22.46 -5.48 13.76
N GLY A 112 -22.68 -6.78 13.88
CA GLY A 112 -24.01 -7.37 13.84
C GLY A 112 -24.59 -7.49 15.25
N ASP A 113 -25.91 -7.61 15.35
CA ASP A 113 -26.64 -7.69 16.63
C ASP A 113 -26.33 -9.01 17.38
N ASP A 114 -25.84 -10.02 16.67
CA ASP A 114 -25.48 -11.35 17.16
C ASP A 114 -24.00 -11.49 17.57
N GLY A 115 -23.26 -10.37 17.62
CA GLY A 115 -21.82 -10.33 17.88
C GLY A 115 -20.95 -10.81 16.71
N ARG A 116 -21.55 -11.04 15.54
CA ARG A 116 -20.83 -11.36 14.29
C ARG A 116 -20.59 -10.09 13.48
N LEU A 117 -19.71 -10.17 12.52
CA LEU A 117 -19.48 -9.08 11.56
C LEU A 117 -20.51 -9.18 10.43
N ARG A 118 -21.15 -8.07 10.13
CA ARG A 118 -22.07 -7.92 9.01
C ARG A 118 -21.34 -7.26 7.85
N VAL A 119 -21.16 -8.00 6.75
CA VAL A 119 -20.48 -7.55 5.53
C VAL A 119 -21.53 -7.21 4.47
N GLU A 120 -21.68 -5.93 4.20
CA GLU A 120 -22.64 -5.38 3.23
C GLU A 120 -22.01 -5.32 1.84
N THR A 121 -22.64 -5.95 0.86
CA THR A 121 -22.09 -6.07 -0.50
C THR A 121 -23.10 -5.79 -1.59
N SER A 122 -22.64 -5.61 -2.81
CA SER A 122 -23.48 -5.49 -4.00
C SER A 122 -24.30 -6.76 -4.31
N ALA A 123 -23.93 -7.92 -3.73
CA ALA A 123 -24.61 -9.21 -3.93
C ALA A 123 -25.37 -9.69 -2.67
N GLY A 124 -25.69 -8.77 -1.75
CA GLY A 124 -26.37 -9.08 -0.50
C GLY A 124 -25.47 -8.95 0.73
N THR A 125 -25.90 -9.48 1.84
CA THR A 125 -25.20 -9.37 3.14
C THR A 125 -24.67 -10.73 3.59
N TRP A 126 -23.47 -10.71 4.16
CA TRP A 126 -22.82 -11.86 4.78
C TRP A 126 -22.69 -11.63 6.28
N SER A 127 -22.91 -12.68 7.07
CA SER A 127 -22.63 -12.73 8.51
C SER A 127 -21.38 -13.59 8.74
N ALA A 128 -20.37 -13.08 9.43
CA ALA A 128 -19.09 -13.77 9.66
C ALA A 128 -18.62 -13.68 11.11
N ARG A 129 -17.96 -14.73 11.60
CA ARG A 129 -17.32 -14.74 12.92
C ARG A 129 -15.96 -14.03 12.89
N ALA A 130 -15.28 -14.06 11.74
CA ALA A 130 -14.01 -13.37 11.51
C ALA A 130 -13.90 -12.84 10.08
N LEU A 131 -13.02 -11.86 9.87
CA LEU A 131 -12.78 -11.18 8.61
C LEU A 131 -11.29 -11.14 8.29
N ILE A 132 -10.94 -11.48 7.05
CA ILE A 132 -9.61 -11.22 6.47
C ILE A 132 -9.74 -10.15 5.40
N ASN A 133 -9.24 -8.95 5.67
CA ASN A 133 -9.18 -7.87 4.70
C ASN A 133 -7.90 -7.99 3.86
N ALA A 134 -8.05 -8.26 2.58
CA ALA A 134 -6.96 -8.45 1.61
C ALA A 134 -7.08 -7.55 0.37
N THR A 135 -7.70 -6.37 0.55
CA THR A 135 -8.10 -5.45 -0.54
C THR A 135 -6.94 -4.69 -1.19
N GLY A 136 -5.73 -4.78 -0.61
CA GLY A 136 -4.55 -4.13 -1.17
C GLY A 136 -4.66 -2.59 -1.24
N THR A 137 -4.15 -2.04 -2.34
CA THR A 137 -4.03 -0.57 -2.48
C THR A 137 -4.46 -0.04 -3.86
N TRP A 138 -4.64 -0.91 -4.86
CA TRP A 138 -4.81 -0.52 -6.26
C TRP A 138 -5.98 0.44 -6.51
N ASP A 139 -7.08 0.25 -5.82
CA ASP A 139 -8.30 1.05 -5.97
C ASP A 139 -8.23 2.43 -5.28
N ARG A 140 -7.12 2.74 -4.66
CA ARG A 140 -6.91 4.00 -3.94
C ARG A 140 -5.64 4.72 -4.43
N PRO A 141 -5.56 5.12 -5.71
CA PRO A 141 -4.47 5.93 -6.22
C PRO A 141 -4.39 7.26 -5.44
N PHE A 142 -3.19 7.67 -5.09
CA PHE A 142 -3.00 8.92 -4.35
C PHE A 142 -2.73 10.08 -5.32
N TRP A 143 -3.71 10.96 -5.43
CA TRP A 143 -3.62 12.21 -6.17
C TRP A 143 -3.28 13.35 -5.21
N PRO A 144 -2.08 13.92 -5.26
CA PRO A 144 -1.78 15.14 -4.51
C PRO A 144 -2.49 16.34 -5.14
N ARG A 145 -2.78 17.35 -4.33
CA ARG A 145 -3.32 18.62 -4.82
C ARG A 145 -2.28 19.72 -4.73
N TYR A 146 -2.18 20.47 -5.81
CA TYR A 146 -1.30 21.63 -5.94
C TYR A 146 -2.08 22.85 -6.40
N PRO A 147 -1.69 24.07 -5.98
CA PRO A 147 -2.26 25.31 -6.50
C PRO A 147 -2.21 25.34 -8.03
N GLY A 148 -3.30 25.76 -8.67
CA GLY A 148 -3.40 25.84 -10.11
C GLY A 148 -3.64 24.53 -10.86
N GLN A 149 -3.75 23.40 -10.17
CA GLN A 149 -3.90 22.08 -10.80
C GLN A 149 -5.11 21.99 -11.74
N ASP A 150 -6.20 22.63 -11.38
CA ASP A 150 -7.44 22.62 -12.18
C ASP A 150 -7.37 23.57 -13.43
N THR A 151 -6.33 24.41 -13.52
CA THR A 151 -6.11 25.31 -14.68
C THR A 151 -5.24 24.68 -15.76
N PHE A 152 -4.60 23.54 -15.48
CA PHE A 152 -3.71 22.89 -16.43
C PHE A 152 -4.46 22.43 -17.68
N ARG A 153 -4.03 22.90 -18.83
CA ARG A 153 -4.63 22.61 -20.14
C ARG A 153 -4.18 21.29 -20.74
N GLY A 154 -3.10 20.72 -20.22
CA GLY A 154 -2.57 19.44 -20.64
C GLY A 154 -3.29 18.27 -19.95
N ARG A 155 -2.78 17.05 -20.19
CA ARG A 155 -3.33 15.82 -19.62
C ARG A 155 -2.70 15.51 -18.27
N GLN A 156 -3.51 15.13 -17.29
CA GLN A 156 -3.04 14.58 -16.02
C GLN A 156 -3.42 13.10 -15.92
N LEU A 157 -2.46 12.25 -15.57
CA LEU A 157 -2.64 10.82 -15.41
C LEU A 157 -2.01 10.36 -14.10
N HIS A 158 -2.64 9.40 -13.44
CA HIS A 158 -1.97 8.62 -12.40
C HIS A 158 -1.34 7.36 -13.00
N THR A 159 -0.33 6.79 -12.32
CA THR A 159 0.27 5.48 -12.69
C THR A 159 -0.78 4.39 -12.98
N ALA A 160 -1.90 4.38 -12.25
CA ALA A 160 -3.01 3.42 -12.49
C ALA A 160 -3.66 3.57 -13.88
N GLN A 161 -3.46 4.70 -14.53
CA GLN A 161 -4.01 5.06 -15.85
C GLN A 161 -2.92 5.10 -16.94
N TYR A 162 -1.71 4.65 -16.63
CA TYR A 162 -0.59 4.67 -17.56
C TYR A 162 -0.85 3.72 -18.73
N PRO A 163 -0.97 4.21 -19.97
CA PRO A 163 -1.37 3.38 -21.12
C PRO A 163 -0.19 2.73 -21.84
N GLY A 164 1.04 3.03 -21.41
CA GLY A 164 2.30 2.67 -22.07
C GLY A 164 3.00 3.87 -22.68
N PRO A 165 4.29 3.73 -23.06
CA PRO A 165 5.13 4.85 -23.50
C PRO A 165 4.65 5.52 -24.79
N GLY A 166 4.07 4.78 -25.73
CA GLY A 166 3.63 5.31 -27.04
C GLY A 166 2.65 6.50 -26.94
N ALA A 167 1.86 6.58 -25.89
CA ALA A 167 0.93 7.70 -25.66
C ALA A 167 1.63 9.04 -25.35
N PHE A 168 2.93 9.03 -25.11
CA PHE A 168 3.75 10.21 -24.78
C PHE A 168 4.72 10.59 -25.91
N ALA A 169 4.64 9.94 -27.06
CA ALA A 169 5.51 10.23 -28.21
C ALA A 169 5.44 11.70 -28.62
N GLY A 170 6.60 12.36 -28.69
CA GLY A 170 6.74 13.77 -29.06
C GLY A 170 6.14 14.77 -28.05
N ARG A 171 5.78 14.35 -26.83
CA ARG A 171 5.21 15.21 -25.79
C ARG A 171 6.27 15.66 -24.79
N ARG A 172 6.04 16.80 -24.15
CA ARG A 172 6.77 17.24 -22.94
C ARG A 172 6.07 16.68 -21.73
N VAL A 173 6.77 15.87 -20.94
CA VAL A 173 6.15 15.09 -19.86
C VAL A 173 6.83 15.39 -18.53
N ILE A 174 6.05 15.83 -17.55
CA ILE A 174 6.50 15.89 -16.14
C ILE A 174 6.11 14.56 -15.48
N VAL A 175 7.10 13.82 -14.99
CA VAL A 175 6.89 12.60 -14.20
C VAL A 175 7.11 12.91 -12.72
N VAL A 176 6.06 12.78 -11.91
CA VAL A 176 6.07 13.11 -10.47
C VAL A 176 6.13 11.85 -9.64
N GLY A 177 7.26 11.61 -8.99
CA GLY A 177 7.43 10.48 -8.05
C GLY A 177 8.78 9.81 -8.15
N GLY A 178 9.32 9.39 -7.02
CA GLY A 178 10.64 8.74 -6.89
C GLY A 178 10.57 7.26 -6.51
N GLY A 179 9.42 6.60 -6.69
CA GLY A 179 9.26 5.17 -6.46
C GLY A 179 9.55 4.34 -7.72
N ALA A 180 9.52 3.00 -7.59
CA ALA A 180 9.83 2.07 -8.68
C ALA A 180 9.02 2.35 -9.96
N SER A 181 7.70 2.52 -9.84
CA SER A 181 6.85 2.82 -11.00
C SER A 181 7.19 4.17 -11.64
N GLY A 182 7.50 5.20 -10.82
CA GLY A 182 7.88 6.52 -11.35
C GLY A 182 9.15 6.47 -12.18
N VAL A 183 10.18 5.78 -11.70
CA VAL A 183 11.44 5.60 -12.43
C VAL A 183 11.23 4.73 -13.67
N GLN A 184 10.47 3.64 -13.56
CA GLN A 184 10.19 2.78 -14.72
C GLN A 184 9.46 3.55 -15.83
N HIS A 185 8.41 4.31 -15.49
CA HIS A 185 7.69 5.14 -16.47
C HIS A 185 8.59 6.22 -17.06
N LEU A 186 9.42 6.87 -16.24
CA LEU A 186 10.36 7.89 -16.71
C LEU A 186 11.31 7.32 -17.76
N LEU A 187 11.88 6.13 -17.51
CA LEU A 187 12.78 5.47 -18.46
C LEU A 187 12.08 5.12 -19.78
N GLU A 188 10.88 4.56 -19.72
CA GLU A 188 10.11 4.20 -20.91
C GLU A 188 9.66 5.43 -21.70
N ILE A 189 9.22 6.50 -21.01
CA ILE A 189 8.74 7.74 -21.64
C ILE A 189 9.91 8.50 -22.27
N ALA A 190 11.07 8.54 -21.65
CA ALA A 190 12.24 9.27 -22.15
C ALA A 190 12.73 8.77 -23.52
N GLU A 191 12.41 7.54 -23.91
CA GLU A 191 12.79 7.00 -25.22
C GLU A 191 11.88 7.51 -26.38
N VAL A 192 10.71 8.08 -26.06
CA VAL A 192 9.70 8.47 -27.07
C VAL A 192 9.22 9.91 -26.94
N ALA A 193 9.34 10.52 -25.77
CA ALA A 193 8.91 11.89 -25.51
C ALA A 193 9.87 12.92 -26.15
N ALA A 194 9.36 14.11 -26.44
CA ALA A 194 10.21 15.23 -26.86
C ALA A 194 11.09 15.72 -25.71
N GLU A 195 10.53 15.71 -24.48
CA GLU A 195 11.23 16.12 -23.27
C GLU A 195 10.62 15.45 -22.06
N THR A 196 11.45 15.09 -21.08
CA THR A 196 11.01 14.58 -19.77
C THR A 196 11.58 15.43 -18.65
N THR A 197 10.74 15.76 -17.68
CA THR A 197 11.15 16.42 -16.43
C THR A 197 10.78 15.52 -15.25
N TRP A 198 11.79 15.07 -14.52
CA TRP A 198 11.56 14.24 -13.34
C TRP A 198 11.47 15.08 -12.08
N VAL A 199 10.35 14.94 -11.34
CA VAL A 199 10.07 15.74 -10.14
C VAL A 199 9.82 14.82 -8.94
N THR A 200 10.51 15.07 -7.84
CA THR A 200 10.30 14.28 -6.61
C THR A 200 10.28 15.14 -5.37
N ARG A 201 9.41 14.79 -4.42
CA ARG A 201 9.33 15.48 -3.13
C ARG A 201 10.59 15.31 -2.27
N ARG A 202 11.23 14.14 -2.37
CA ARG A 202 12.46 13.80 -1.67
C ARG A 202 13.40 13.13 -2.66
N PRO A 203 14.71 13.34 -2.57
CA PRO A 203 15.66 12.59 -3.38
C PRO A 203 15.42 11.09 -3.21
N PRO A 204 15.23 10.34 -4.31
CA PRO A 204 15.22 8.88 -4.23
C PRO A 204 16.59 8.37 -3.83
N VAL A 205 16.60 7.29 -3.08
CA VAL A 205 17.81 6.58 -2.71
C VAL A 205 18.01 5.46 -3.72
N PHE A 206 19.11 5.47 -4.43
CA PHE A 206 19.57 4.37 -5.25
C PHE A 206 20.62 3.58 -4.48
N ARG A 207 20.68 2.30 -4.69
CA ARG A 207 21.67 1.42 -4.07
C ARG A 207 22.26 0.48 -5.11
N ASP A 208 23.56 0.28 -4.99
CA ASP A 208 24.29 -0.72 -5.74
C ASP A 208 24.25 -2.07 -5.01
N GLY A 209 24.32 -3.16 -5.80
CA GLY A 209 24.34 -4.52 -5.28
C GLY A 209 22.99 -5.13 -4.92
N PRO A 210 22.99 -6.42 -4.55
CA PRO A 210 21.78 -7.16 -4.21
C PRO A 210 21.16 -6.65 -2.91
N PHE A 211 19.86 -6.78 -2.81
CA PHE A 211 19.11 -6.51 -1.60
C PHE A 211 19.29 -7.69 -0.63
N GLY A 212 20.03 -7.47 0.45
CA GLY A 212 20.29 -8.49 1.45
C GLY A 212 19.11 -8.76 2.37
N GLU A 213 19.11 -9.93 3.01
CA GLU A 213 18.06 -10.31 3.97
C GLU A 213 17.98 -9.38 5.18
N GLU A 214 19.13 -8.88 5.65
CA GLU A 214 19.20 -7.97 6.80
C GLU A 214 18.52 -6.63 6.51
N GLN A 215 18.82 -6.01 5.37
CA GLN A 215 18.17 -4.80 4.91
C GLN A 215 16.65 -5.00 4.70
N GLY A 216 16.28 -6.21 4.25
CA GLY A 216 14.87 -6.60 4.14
C GLY A 216 14.17 -6.66 5.49
N ARG A 217 14.81 -7.23 6.50
CA ARG A 217 14.30 -7.30 7.87
C ARG A 217 14.17 -5.91 8.50
N GLU A 218 15.18 -5.05 8.37
CA GLU A 218 15.16 -3.67 8.85
C GLU A 218 14.02 -2.87 8.22
N ALA A 219 13.86 -2.96 6.91
CA ALA A 219 12.79 -2.26 6.20
C ALA A 219 11.39 -2.72 6.65
N VAL A 220 11.21 -4.02 6.83
CA VAL A 220 9.96 -4.59 7.36
C VAL A 220 9.71 -4.10 8.78
N ALA A 221 10.73 -4.09 9.65
CA ALA A 221 10.62 -3.60 11.03
C ALA A 221 10.22 -2.11 11.10
N LEU A 222 10.77 -1.26 10.23
CA LEU A 222 10.39 0.16 10.14
C LEU A 222 8.92 0.36 9.72
N VAL A 223 8.44 -0.46 8.78
CA VAL A 223 7.03 -0.40 8.35
C VAL A 223 6.13 -0.95 9.45
N GLU A 224 6.53 -2.00 10.15
CA GLU A 224 5.80 -2.61 11.26
C GLU A 224 5.66 -1.64 12.44
N GLU A 225 6.74 -0.99 12.86
CA GLU A 225 6.72 0.01 13.92
C GLU A 225 5.76 1.15 13.58
N ARG A 226 5.77 1.59 12.33
CA ARG A 226 4.87 2.63 11.88
C ARG A 226 3.40 2.23 11.99
N VAL A 227 3.06 1.00 11.58
CA VAL A 227 1.70 0.47 11.64
C VAL A 227 1.27 0.22 13.09
N ARG A 228 2.17 -0.29 13.95
CA ARG A 228 1.92 -0.46 15.39
C ARG A 228 1.55 0.86 16.06
N ARG A 229 2.16 1.96 15.64
CA ARG A 229 1.82 3.32 16.09
C ARG A 229 0.52 3.89 15.48
N GLY A 230 -0.25 3.10 14.75
CA GLY A 230 -1.50 3.51 14.13
C GLY A 230 -1.34 4.54 13.01
N LEU A 231 -0.17 4.61 12.39
CA LEU A 231 0.09 5.46 11.23
C LEU A 231 -0.18 4.68 9.94
N PRO A 232 -0.62 5.34 8.85
CA PRO A 232 -0.78 4.69 7.55
C PRO A 232 0.52 4.04 7.09
N PRO A 233 0.50 2.82 6.53
CA PRO A 233 1.72 2.15 6.08
C PRO A 233 2.42 2.93 4.98
N ARG A 234 3.74 2.79 4.91
CA ARG A 234 4.56 3.23 3.78
C ARG A 234 4.92 2.05 2.89
N SER A 235 5.19 2.34 1.62
CA SER A 235 5.76 1.35 0.71
C SER A 235 7.14 0.89 1.20
N VAL A 236 7.40 -0.41 1.15
CA VAL A 236 8.72 -1.00 1.51
C VAL A 236 9.82 -0.34 0.69
N VAL A 237 9.61 -0.13 -0.62
CA VAL A 237 10.58 0.55 -1.51
C VAL A 237 10.95 1.95 -1.02
N SER A 238 10.03 2.66 -0.34
CA SER A 238 10.32 4.00 0.20
C SER A 238 11.31 3.99 1.38
N VAL A 239 11.59 2.83 1.95
CA VAL A 239 12.56 2.62 3.04
C VAL A 239 13.79 1.83 2.60
N THR A 240 13.68 1.01 1.53
CA THR A 240 14.80 0.19 1.03
C THR A 240 15.62 0.84 -0.07
N GLY A 241 15.13 1.90 -0.69
CA GLY A 241 15.70 2.45 -1.92
C GLY A 241 15.45 1.58 -3.16
N LEU A 242 15.88 2.07 -4.31
CA LEU A 242 15.76 1.42 -5.61
C LEU A 242 17.09 0.73 -5.99
N PRO A 243 17.08 -0.52 -6.49
CA PRO A 243 18.28 -1.12 -7.04
C PRO A 243 18.70 -0.34 -8.30
N MET A 244 19.97 0.03 -8.39
CA MET A 244 20.53 0.68 -9.55
C MET A 244 20.72 -0.35 -10.68
N THR A 245 19.81 -0.39 -11.63
CA THR A 245 19.90 -1.26 -12.79
C THR A 245 20.80 -0.66 -13.88
N GLU A 246 21.20 -1.48 -14.84
CA GLU A 246 22.00 -1.02 -15.99
C GLU A 246 21.23 0.02 -16.83
N ALA A 247 19.91 -0.17 -17.01
CA ALA A 247 19.07 0.82 -17.67
C ALA A 247 19.05 2.18 -16.93
N MET A 248 19.02 2.15 -15.59
CA MET A 248 19.09 3.37 -14.78
C MET A 248 20.47 4.06 -14.87
N ARG A 249 21.57 3.30 -14.94
CA ARG A 249 22.91 3.88 -15.15
C ARG A 249 22.98 4.63 -16.46
N ARG A 250 22.56 3.99 -17.57
CA ARG A 250 22.50 4.63 -18.87
C ARG A 250 21.61 5.87 -18.89
N ALA A 251 20.46 5.81 -18.24
CA ALA A 251 19.55 6.95 -18.12
C ALA A 251 20.14 8.10 -17.30
N LYS A 252 20.92 7.78 -16.27
CA LYS A 252 21.64 8.77 -15.46
C LYS A 252 22.74 9.47 -16.30
N GLU A 253 23.48 8.73 -17.10
CA GLU A 253 24.49 9.29 -18.03
C GLU A 253 23.85 10.24 -19.07
N LYS A 254 22.64 9.94 -19.50
CA LYS A 254 21.86 10.80 -20.42
C LYS A 254 21.14 11.97 -19.73
N GLY A 255 21.28 12.15 -18.40
CA GLY A 255 20.57 13.19 -17.66
C GLY A 255 19.09 12.92 -17.39
N VAL A 256 18.53 11.77 -17.80
CA VAL A 256 17.11 11.44 -17.60
C VAL A 256 16.75 11.32 -16.11
N LEU A 257 17.72 10.95 -15.27
CA LEU A 257 17.55 10.86 -13.82
C LEU A 257 17.93 12.15 -13.09
N ASP A 258 18.12 13.27 -13.79
CA ASP A 258 18.34 14.58 -13.19
C ASP A 258 17.00 15.12 -12.68
N ARG A 259 16.80 14.97 -11.36
CA ARG A 259 15.55 15.33 -10.74
C ARG A 259 15.46 16.81 -10.37
N LEU A 260 14.26 17.36 -10.45
CA LEU A 260 13.91 18.62 -9.80
C LEU A 260 13.21 18.38 -8.45
N PRO A 261 13.32 19.33 -7.49
CA PRO A 261 12.47 19.30 -6.30
C PRO A 261 11.00 19.48 -6.70
N MET A 262 10.08 19.29 -5.76
CA MET A 262 8.66 19.49 -6.01
C MET A 262 8.38 20.94 -6.40
N PHE A 263 7.56 21.13 -7.43
CA PHE A 263 7.08 22.45 -7.83
C PHE A 263 6.12 23.05 -6.79
N GLU A 264 6.00 24.37 -6.77
CA GLU A 264 5.09 25.09 -5.88
C GLU A 264 3.65 25.09 -6.41
N ARG A 265 3.50 25.28 -7.72
CA ARG A 265 2.18 25.32 -8.37
C ARG A 265 2.23 24.76 -9.79
N ILE A 266 1.06 24.40 -10.27
CA ILE A 266 0.82 24.05 -11.66
C ILE A 266 0.32 25.30 -12.38
N THR A 267 0.78 25.50 -13.61
CA THR A 267 0.35 26.59 -14.49
C THR A 267 -0.53 26.03 -15.62
N PRO A 268 -1.23 26.86 -16.38
CA PRO A 268 -1.99 26.37 -17.54
C PRO A 268 -1.19 25.53 -18.53
N ASP A 269 0.12 25.77 -18.64
CA ASP A 269 1.00 25.12 -19.62
C ASP A 269 2.13 24.29 -19.01
N GLY A 270 2.13 24.04 -17.69
CA GLY A 270 3.19 23.27 -17.06
C GLY A 270 3.25 23.42 -15.54
N ALA A 271 4.44 23.62 -15.00
CA ALA A 271 4.66 23.78 -13.56
C ALA A 271 5.66 24.90 -13.26
N ALA A 272 5.55 25.52 -12.07
CA ALA A 272 6.41 26.61 -11.61
C ALA A 272 6.94 26.34 -10.20
N TRP A 273 8.19 26.74 -9.97
CA TRP A 273 8.94 26.62 -8.71
C TRP A 273 9.08 27.96 -8.01
N ALA A 274 9.34 27.93 -6.72
CA ALA A 274 9.54 29.12 -5.90
C ALA A 274 10.76 29.96 -6.31
N ASP A 275 11.75 29.35 -6.96
CA ASP A 275 12.95 30.01 -7.49
C ASP A 275 12.72 30.75 -8.82
N GLY A 276 11.48 30.80 -9.30
CA GLY A 276 11.11 31.43 -10.56
C GLY A 276 11.21 30.54 -11.81
N ARG A 277 11.74 29.32 -11.67
CA ARG A 277 11.78 28.32 -12.75
C ARG A 277 10.37 27.98 -13.22
N GLN A 278 10.20 27.81 -14.51
CA GLN A 278 8.99 27.28 -15.13
C GLN A 278 9.37 26.20 -16.14
N VAL A 279 8.58 25.14 -16.17
CA VAL A 279 8.73 24.03 -17.12
C VAL A 279 7.40 23.81 -17.81
N ALA A 280 7.43 23.89 -19.12
CA ALA A 280 6.26 23.63 -19.94
C ALA A 280 6.03 22.12 -20.07
N ALA A 281 4.77 21.69 -20.06
CA ALA A 281 4.40 20.30 -20.18
C ALA A 281 3.07 20.13 -20.91
N ASP A 282 2.96 19.04 -21.66
CA ASP A 282 1.71 18.61 -22.29
C ASP A 282 1.02 17.54 -21.44
N THR A 283 1.79 16.88 -20.57
CA THR A 283 1.27 15.83 -19.66
C THR A 283 2.00 15.86 -18.32
N ILE A 284 1.24 15.65 -17.24
CA ILE A 284 1.77 15.37 -15.90
C ILE A 284 1.38 13.96 -15.52
N LEU A 285 2.36 13.07 -15.29
CA LEU A 285 2.17 11.71 -14.83
C LEU A 285 2.45 11.63 -13.33
N TRP A 286 1.41 11.36 -12.56
CA TRP A 286 1.46 11.22 -11.11
C TRP A 286 1.81 9.78 -10.71
N ALA A 287 3.09 9.50 -10.50
CA ALA A 287 3.57 8.23 -9.94
C ALA A 287 3.71 8.31 -8.41
N THR A 288 2.65 8.77 -7.76
CA THR A 288 2.61 9.18 -6.35
C THR A 288 2.15 8.06 -5.42
N GLY A 289 1.99 6.85 -5.97
CA GLY A 289 1.64 5.64 -5.23
C GLY A 289 0.16 5.54 -4.87
N PHE A 290 -0.13 4.65 -3.92
CA PHE A 290 -1.47 4.23 -3.57
C PHE A 290 -1.64 4.23 -2.06
N ARG A 291 -2.90 4.27 -1.60
CA ARG A 291 -3.27 4.10 -0.19
C ARG A 291 -3.98 2.78 0.01
N ALA A 292 -3.99 2.27 1.24
CA ALA A 292 -4.74 1.06 1.56
C ALA A 292 -6.25 1.25 1.32
N ALA A 293 -6.88 0.29 0.65
CA ALA A 293 -8.31 0.29 0.34
C ALA A 293 -9.10 -0.31 1.52
N ILE A 294 -9.24 0.46 2.60
CA ILE A 294 -9.82 0.00 3.89
C ILE A 294 -11.04 0.82 4.36
N ASP A 295 -11.64 1.62 3.47
CA ASP A 295 -12.73 2.52 3.89
C ASP A 295 -14.03 1.79 4.24
N HIS A 296 -14.27 0.62 3.65
CA HIS A 296 -15.38 -0.26 4.02
C HIS A 296 -15.31 -0.76 5.47
N LEU A 297 -14.15 -0.69 6.12
CA LEU A 297 -13.96 -0.98 7.54
C LEU A 297 -14.26 0.22 8.45
N ALA A 298 -14.57 1.41 7.91
CA ALA A 298 -14.78 2.62 8.69
C ALA A 298 -15.85 2.47 9.80
N PRO A 299 -16.98 1.76 9.58
CA PRO A 299 -18.00 1.60 10.62
C PRO A 299 -17.48 0.87 11.87
N LEU A 300 -16.47 0.02 11.76
CA LEU A 300 -15.84 -0.68 12.89
C LEU A 300 -14.89 0.21 13.72
N ARG A 301 -14.64 1.47 13.29
CA ARG A 301 -13.83 2.47 14.00
C ARG A 301 -12.41 1.97 14.37
N LEU A 302 -11.81 1.15 13.52
CA LEU A 302 -10.49 0.56 13.76
C LEU A 302 -9.33 1.54 13.64
N ARG A 303 -9.54 2.68 12.94
CA ARG A 303 -8.48 3.67 12.73
C ARG A 303 -8.06 4.33 14.04
N GLN A 304 -6.74 4.52 14.18
CA GLN A 304 -6.13 5.31 15.25
C GLN A 304 -6.11 6.80 14.88
N PRO A 305 -5.87 7.72 15.84
CA PRO A 305 -5.76 9.16 15.56
C PRO A 305 -4.77 9.51 14.44
N GLY A 306 -3.72 8.69 14.23
CA GLY A 306 -2.77 8.83 13.11
C GLY A 306 -3.32 8.45 11.74
N GLY A 307 -4.58 7.97 11.63
CA GLY A 307 -5.29 7.65 10.39
C GLY A 307 -5.03 6.24 9.84
N GLY A 308 -4.13 5.46 10.43
CA GLY A 308 -3.89 4.05 10.11
C GLY A 308 -4.67 3.12 11.05
N ILE A 309 -4.75 1.84 10.69
CA ILE A 309 -5.22 0.76 11.57
C ILE A 309 -3.99 0.11 12.19
N ALA A 310 -3.91 0.11 13.53
CA ALA A 310 -2.85 -0.59 14.25
C ALA A 310 -3.13 -2.09 14.22
N VAL A 311 -2.09 -2.88 13.92
CA VAL A 311 -2.16 -4.34 13.92
C VAL A 311 -1.03 -4.95 14.75
N GLU A 312 -1.33 -6.09 15.35
CA GLU A 312 -0.37 -7.03 15.93
C GLU A 312 -0.28 -8.24 15.02
N GLY A 313 0.84 -8.41 14.34
CA GLY A 313 0.92 -9.36 13.22
C GLY A 313 -0.04 -8.95 12.10
N THR A 314 -1.16 -9.68 11.96
CA THR A 314 -2.23 -9.34 11.02
C THR A 314 -3.51 -8.84 11.70
N ARG A 315 -3.64 -9.05 13.01
CA ARG A 315 -4.84 -8.81 13.79
C ARG A 315 -4.98 -7.32 14.14
N ALA A 316 -6.14 -6.73 13.87
CA ALA A 316 -6.42 -5.36 14.29
C ALA A 316 -6.49 -5.26 15.82
N VAL A 317 -5.79 -4.27 16.39
CA VAL A 317 -5.69 -4.11 17.87
C VAL A 317 -7.06 -3.85 18.50
N ARG A 318 -7.96 -3.16 17.77
CA ARG A 318 -9.29 -2.80 18.28
C ARG A 318 -10.36 -3.87 18.09
N ASP A 319 -10.14 -4.83 17.21
CA ASP A 319 -11.09 -5.93 16.97
C ASP A 319 -10.32 -7.17 16.51
N GLN A 320 -10.24 -8.16 17.40
CA GLN A 320 -9.49 -9.39 17.17
C GLN A 320 -10.10 -10.30 16.09
N ARG A 321 -11.35 -10.06 15.68
CA ARG A 321 -12.01 -10.78 14.59
C ARG A 321 -11.54 -10.30 13.22
N VAL A 322 -10.87 -9.14 13.13
CA VAL A 322 -10.48 -8.48 11.88
C VAL A 322 -8.97 -8.60 11.66
N HIS A 323 -8.59 -9.24 10.56
CA HIS A 323 -7.20 -9.37 10.11
C HIS A 323 -6.95 -8.56 8.85
N LEU A 324 -5.82 -7.86 8.77
CA LEU A 324 -5.38 -7.12 7.59
C LEU A 324 -4.15 -7.82 6.99
N VAL A 325 -4.31 -8.41 5.81
CA VAL A 325 -3.23 -9.04 5.04
C VAL A 325 -2.95 -8.22 3.78
N GLY A 326 -1.68 -8.19 3.34
CA GLY A 326 -1.26 -7.25 2.29
C GLY A 326 -1.25 -5.79 2.77
N TYR A 327 -1.24 -5.57 4.09
CA TYR A 327 -1.23 -4.26 4.74
C TYR A 327 0.06 -4.07 5.56
N GLY A 328 0.69 -2.90 5.45
CA GLY A 328 1.93 -2.61 6.18
C GLY A 328 3.07 -3.58 5.83
N PRO A 329 3.64 -4.28 6.82
CA PRO A 329 4.77 -5.18 6.62
C PRO A 329 4.44 -6.38 5.72
N SER A 330 3.17 -6.73 5.59
CA SER A 330 2.72 -7.81 4.71
C SER A 330 2.39 -7.37 3.27
N ALA A 331 2.69 -6.14 2.88
CA ALA A 331 2.37 -5.60 1.56
C ALA A 331 3.34 -6.04 0.43
N SER A 332 4.19 -7.04 0.65
CA SER A 332 4.97 -7.73 -0.38
C SER A 332 4.38 -9.12 -0.67
N THR A 333 4.72 -9.73 -1.79
CA THR A 333 4.17 -11.07 -2.14
C THR A 333 4.57 -12.13 -1.12
N VAL A 334 5.84 -12.18 -0.69
CA VAL A 334 6.30 -13.09 0.37
C VAL A 334 5.67 -12.75 1.72
N GLY A 335 5.55 -11.47 2.05
CA GLY A 335 4.89 -11.00 3.28
C GLY A 335 3.40 -11.36 3.30
N ALA A 336 2.71 -11.22 2.17
CA ALA A 336 1.31 -11.60 2.01
C ALA A 336 1.07 -13.10 2.25
N ASN A 337 1.95 -13.96 1.71
CA ASN A 337 1.86 -15.41 1.92
C ASN A 337 2.03 -15.79 3.40
N ARG A 338 3.03 -15.22 4.08
CA ARG A 338 3.24 -15.46 5.52
C ARG A 338 2.08 -14.94 6.36
N ALA A 339 1.57 -13.74 6.03
CA ALA A 339 0.45 -13.12 6.72
C ALA A 339 -0.85 -13.90 6.54
N GLY A 340 -1.13 -14.42 5.35
CA GLY A 340 -2.29 -15.28 5.10
C GLY A 340 -2.30 -16.51 6.00
N ARG A 341 -1.15 -17.19 6.14
CA ARG A 341 -0.98 -18.32 7.05
C ARG A 341 -1.16 -17.93 8.51
N ALA A 342 -0.57 -16.81 8.93
CA ALA A 342 -0.66 -16.34 10.31
C ALA A 342 -2.10 -15.96 10.68
N ALA A 343 -2.80 -15.21 9.82
CA ALA A 343 -4.19 -14.81 10.04
C ALA A 343 -5.11 -16.02 10.23
N VAL A 344 -4.96 -17.05 9.41
CA VAL A 344 -5.79 -18.27 9.53
C VAL A 344 -5.52 -19.01 10.83
N ARG A 345 -4.26 -19.15 11.23
CA ARG A 345 -3.90 -19.77 12.52
C ARG A 345 -4.52 -19.01 13.71
N ASP A 346 -4.43 -17.69 13.70
CA ASP A 346 -4.93 -16.85 14.77
C ASP A 346 -6.48 -16.85 14.81
N ILE A 347 -7.13 -16.89 13.65
CA ILE A 347 -8.59 -17.07 13.53
C ILE A 347 -9.02 -18.44 14.07
N GLN A 348 -8.31 -19.53 13.74
CA GLN A 348 -8.62 -20.85 14.29
C GLN A 348 -8.55 -20.86 15.82
N ALA A 349 -7.50 -20.26 16.39
CA ALA A 349 -7.37 -20.15 17.85
C ALA A 349 -8.52 -19.35 18.46
N LEU A 350 -8.91 -18.23 17.87
CA LEU A 350 -10.03 -17.39 18.29
C LEU A 350 -11.35 -18.17 18.25
N LEU A 351 -11.65 -18.84 17.15
CA LEU A 351 -12.93 -19.52 16.95
C LEU A 351 -13.06 -20.79 17.82
N ASN A 352 -11.96 -21.51 18.05
CA ASN A 352 -11.92 -22.67 18.93
C ASN A 352 -12.02 -22.27 20.42
N GLY A 353 -11.33 -21.19 20.83
CA GLY A 353 -11.44 -20.63 22.18
C GLY A 353 -12.84 -20.13 22.51
N ALA A 354 -13.53 -19.50 21.53
CA ALA A 354 -14.91 -19.06 21.68
C ALA A 354 -15.90 -20.24 21.82
N SER A 355 -15.61 -21.41 21.22
CA SER A 355 -16.45 -22.59 21.35
C SER A 355 -16.41 -23.20 22.76
N THR A 356 -15.33 -22.96 23.52
CA THR A 356 -15.18 -23.46 24.92
C THR A 356 -15.72 -22.51 25.98
N SER A 357 -15.90 -21.19 25.67
CA SER A 357 -16.22 -20.17 26.67
C SER A 357 -17.53 -19.42 26.46
N GLY A 358 -18.34 -19.72 25.48
CA GLY A 358 -19.73 -19.22 25.31
C GLY A 358 -19.94 -17.71 25.31
N HIS A 359 -18.90 -16.90 25.52
CA HIS A 359 -18.99 -15.42 25.51
C HIS A 359 -17.64 -14.80 25.12
N ILE A 360 -17.62 -14.06 24.05
CA ILE A 360 -16.46 -13.20 23.68
C ILE A 360 -16.71 -11.83 24.32
N PRO A 361 -15.92 -11.39 25.31
CA PRO A 361 -16.08 -10.05 25.87
C PRO A 361 -15.72 -9.01 24.80
N VAL A 362 -16.68 -8.18 24.42
CA VAL A 362 -16.41 -6.96 23.65
C VAL A 362 -15.69 -5.99 24.62
N PRO A 363 -14.48 -5.51 24.32
CA PRO A 363 -13.87 -4.47 25.13
C PRO A 363 -14.76 -3.23 25.09
N GLY A 364 -15.28 -2.82 26.24
CA GLY A 364 -16.02 -1.58 26.39
C GLY A 364 -15.20 -0.38 25.87
N PRO A 365 -15.83 0.74 25.52
CA PRO A 365 -15.12 1.92 25.05
C PRO A 365 -14.12 2.34 26.12
N ALA A 366 -12.84 2.47 25.72
CA ALA A 366 -11.79 2.97 26.60
C ALA A 366 -12.20 4.33 27.14
N THR A 367 -12.38 4.40 28.46
CA THR A 367 -12.60 5.66 29.19
C THR A 367 -11.44 6.59 28.86
N ALA A 368 -11.76 7.79 28.40
CA ALA A 368 -10.76 8.83 28.17
C ALA A 368 -10.00 9.08 29.47
N PRO A 369 -8.66 9.23 29.43
CA PRO A 369 -7.91 9.62 30.62
C PRO A 369 -8.40 11.00 31.04
N GLY A 370 -8.74 11.13 32.33
CA GLY A 370 -9.12 12.38 32.96
C GLY A 370 -8.03 13.45 32.79
N PRO A 371 -8.35 14.74 32.92
CA PRO A 371 -7.39 15.82 32.72
C PRO A 371 -6.19 15.68 33.65
N ALA A 372 -5.00 15.68 33.05
CA ALA A 372 -3.74 15.66 33.77
C ALA A 372 -3.66 16.86 34.69
N THR A 373 -3.52 16.62 35.98
CA THR A 373 -3.16 17.64 36.97
C THR A 373 -1.78 18.20 36.65
N THR A 374 -1.73 19.49 36.41
CA THR A 374 -0.51 20.26 36.16
C THR A 374 0.41 20.16 37.40
N PRO A 375 1.68 19.75 37.26
CA PRO A 375 2.64 19.88 38.36
C PRO A 375 2.97 21.36 38.61
N GLY A 376 3.02 21.72 39.88
CA GLY A 376 3.24 23.08 40.35
C GLY A 376 4.52 23.71 39.82
N SER A 377 4.43 25.00 39.58
CA SER A 377 5.51 25.90 39.18
C SER A 377 6.66 25.89 40.19
N VAL A 378 7.86 25.56 39.75
CA VAL A 378 9.12 25.78 40.46
C VAL A 378 9.49 27.26 40.28
N PRO A 379 9.83 28.02 41.34
CA PRO A 379 10.21 29.42 41.23
C PRO A 379 11.61 29.55 40.62
N ALA A 380 11.78 30.55 39.75
CA ALA A 380 13.02 30.90 39.08
C ALA A 380 14.06 31.43 40.10
N PRO A 381 15.37 31.14 39.95
CA PRO A 381 16.41 31.75 40.79
C PRO A 381 16.65 33.21 40.40
N ALA A 382 16.94 34.02 41.43
CA ALA A 382 17.21 35.45 41.35
C ALA A 382 18.53 35.76 40.60
N PRO A 383 18.66 36.95 39.99
CA PRO A 383 19.86 37.31 39.24
C PRO A 383 21.01 37.70 40.16
N GLU A 384 22.18 37.14 39.95
CA GLU A 384 23.42 37.59 40.59
C GLU A 384 23.94 38.89 40.01
N ALA A 385 24.45 39.70 40.90
CA ALA A 385 24.89 41.08 40.66
C ALA A 385 26.24 41.16 39.93
N THR A 386 26.34 42.14 39.10
CA THR A 386 27.45 42.63 38.34
C THR A 386 28.71 42.95 39.14
N GLY A 387 29.87 42.45 38.76
CA GLY A 387 31.21 42.93 39.07
C GLY A 387 31.86 43.65 37.87
N ARG A 388 32.28 44.90 38.13
CA ARG A 388 32.94 45.82 37.17
C ARG A 388 34.37 45.42 36.80
N GLY A 389 34.71 45.58 35.53
CA GLY A 389 35.86 46.14 34.86
C GLY A 389 37.28 45.59 35.15
N PRO A 390 38.31 45.96 34.38
CA PRO A 390 38.47 47.18 33.63
C PRO A 390 38.93 47.05 32.17
N ALA A 391 38.92 48.17 31.48
CA ALA A 391 39.39 48.43 30.12
C ALA A 391 40.91 48.40 29.95
N LEU A 392 41.39 48.20 28.71
CA LEU A 392 42.55 48.74 28.02
C LEU A 392 42.71 47.99 26.68
N ALA A 393 42.79 48.55 25.58
CA ALA A 393 43.41 49.58 24.85
C ALA A 393 43.68 49.04 23.41
N SER A 394 43.15 49.80 22.46
CA SER A 394 43.73 50.23 21.13
C SER A 394 44.71 49.42 20.33
N SER A 395 44.28 49.13 19.14
CA SER A 395 44.83 49.38 17.74
C SER A 395 46.37 49.23 17.50
N PRO A 396 46.84 49.00 16.27
CA PRO A 396 46.26 49.49 14.97
C PRO A 396 45.72 48.41 14.03
#